data_cc2d986d9d967f575f60bae776170194
#
_entry.id   cc2d986d9d967f575f60bae776170194
#
_cell.length_a   1.000
_cell.length_b   1.000
_cell.length_c   1.000
_cell.angle_alpha   90.00
_cell.angle_beta   90.00
_cell.angle_gamma   90.00
#
_symmetry.space_group_name_H-M   'P 1'
#
loop_
_entity.id
_entity.type
_entity.pdbx_description
1 polymer ?
#
loop_
_entity_poly.entity_id
_entity_poly.type
_entity_poly.pdbx_seq_one_letter_code
_entity_poly.pdbx_strand_id
1 'polypeptide(L)'
;MNVDWSFHFEEQFERIIATIVLAQSYEDGIEWHERIGGQISLLANFPLMGDNVPARCFTQPPDDLERLRQLIISPYRVVYEIVGEQCRVLAIVRCSSMLVRNELLWDK
;
A
#
# COMPACT_ATOMS: atom_id res chain seq x y z
N MET A 1 15.60 8.67 -0.25
CA MET A 1 14.51 8.61 -1.23
C MET A 1 13.23 9.19 -0.60
N ASN A 2 12.48 9.97 -1.35
CA ASN A 2 11.20 10.49 -0.90
C ASN A 2 10.12 9.42 -0.98
N VAL A 3 9.25 9.37 0.02
CA VAL A 3 8.08 8.47 0.03
C VAL A 3 6.83 9.34 0.05
N ASP A 4 6.05 9.25 -1.03
CA ASP A 4 4.79 9.99 -1.16
C ASP A 4 3.62 9.03 -1.28
N TRP A 5 2.47 9.45 -0.76
CA TRP A 5 1.24 8.66 -0.77
C TRP A 5 0.27 9.24 -1.81
N SER A 6 -0.32 8.40 -2.64
CA SER A 6 -1.39 8.82 -3.54
C SER A 6 -2.63 9.22 -2.73
N PHE A 7 -3.51 10.01 -3.34
CA PHE A 7 -4.81 10.34 -2.72
C PHE A 7 -5.65 9.08 -2.51
N HIS A 8 -5.62 8.18 -3.48
CA HIS A 8 -6.32 6.90 -3.38
C HIS A 8 -5.84 6.08 -2.18
N PHE A 9 -4.51 5.98 -1.99
CA PHE A 9 -3.95 5.30 -0.82
C PHE A 9 -4.40 5.95 0.48
N GLU A 10 -4.31 7.26 0.58
CA GLU A 10 -4.70 8.00 1.79
C GLU A 10 -6.15 7.71 2.15
N GLU A 11 -7.05 7.73 1.17
CA GLU A 11 -8.47 7.45 1.37
C GLU A 11 -8.71 6.02 1.85
N GLN A 12 -8.06 5.04 1.20
CA GLN A 12 -8.16 3.64 1.61
C GLN A 12 -7.62 3.43 3.04
N PHE A 13 -6.49 4.04 3.36
CA PHE A 13 -5.85 3.90 4.66
C PHE A 13 -6.74 4.47 5.77
N GLU A 14 -7.27 5.67 5.57
CA GLU A 14 -8.20 6.28 6.52
C GLU A 14 -9.42 5.40 6.76
N ARG A 15 -9.97 4.82 5.71
CA ARG A 15 -11.13 3.92 5.79
C ARG A 15 -10.83 2.65 6.59
N ILE A 16 -9.65 2.06 6.37
CA ILE A 16 -9.20 0.89 7.12
C ILE A 16 -9.07 1.23 8.61
N ILE A 17 -8.41 2.32 8.94
CA ILE A 17 -8.20 2.73 10.33
C ILE A 17 -9.54 3.04 11.00
N ALA A 18 -10.44 3.76 10.34
CA ALA A 18 -11.78 4.04 10.87
C ALA A 18 -12.55 2.75 11.16
N THR A 19 -12.47 1.77 10.28
CA THR A 19 -13.12 0.46 10.46
C THR A 19 -12.56 -0.25 11.70
N ILE A 20 -11.25 -0.23 11.89
CA ILE A 20 -10.61 -0.83 13.08
C ILE A 20 -11.07 -0.14 14.37
N VAL A 21 -11.10 1.19 14.37
CA VAL A 21 -11.57 1.97 15.53
C VAL A 21 -13.00 1.58 15.90
N LEU A 22 -13.88 1.48 14.90
CA LEU A 22 -15.30 1.16 15.13
C LEU A 22 -15.51 -0.30 15.55
N ALA A 23 -14.74 -1.23 14.96
CA ALA A 23 -14.92 -2.66 15.22
C ALA A 23 -14.19 -3.14 16.48
N GLN A 24 -13.12 -2.48 16.88
CA GLN A 24 -12.26 -2.88 17.98
C GLN A 24 -12.16 -1.77 19.03
N SER A 25 -11.18 -0.84 18.84
CA SER A 25 -10.98 0.27 19.75
C SER A 25 -10.17 1.38 19.09
N TYR A 26 -10.17 2.56 19.71
CA TYR A 26 -9.34 3.68 19.29
C TYR A 26 -7.85 3.33 19.39
N GLU A 27 -7.45 2.66 20.48
CA GLU A 27 -6.08 2.23 20.70
C GLU A 27 -5.59 1.26 19.62
N ASP A 28 -6.44 0.33 19.21
CA ASP A 28 -6.13 -0.61 18.12
C ASP A 28 -5.95 0.15 16.78
N GLY A 29 -6.78 1.14 16.54
CA GLY A 29 -6.64 2.00 15.36
C GLY A 29 -5.31 2.72 15.32
N ILE A 30 -4.88 3.32 16.45
CA ILE A 30 -3.57 3.98 16.57
C ILE A 30 -2.44 2.98 16.34
N GLU A 31 -2.50 1.82 16.95
CA GLU A 31 -1.47 0.79 16.83
C GLU A 31 -1.29 0.35 15.37
N TRP A 32 -2.40 0.10 14.66
CA TRP A 32 -2.35 -0.26 13.25
C TRP A 32 -1.84 0.88 12.38
N HIS A 33 -2.27 2.11 12.67
CA HIS A 33 -1.78 3.29 11.93
C HIS A 33 -0.26 3.42 12.05
N GLU A 34 0.28 3.28 13.25
CA GLU A 34 1.72 3.36 13.50
C GLU A 34 2.47 2.20 12.84
N ARG A 35 1.92 1.00 12.92
CA ARG A 35 2.54 -0.20 12.33
C ARG A 35 2.64 -0.10 10.82
N ILE A 36 1.54 0.24 10.16
CA ILE A 36 1.51 0.38 8.70
C ILE A 36 2.36 1.56 8.26
N GLY A 37 2.15 2.72 8.87
CA GLY A 37 2.91 3.93 8.55
C GLY A 37 4.41 3.78 8.79
N GLY A 38 4.79 3.08 9.85
CA GLY A 38 6.19 2.78 10.16
C GLY A 38 6.85 1.90 9.11
N GLN A 39 6.15 0.86 8.65
CA GLN A 39 6.66 0.00 7.58
C GLN A 39 6.83 0.77 6.27
N ILE A 40 5.86 1.60 5.93
CA ILE A 40 5.92 2.42 4.71
C ILE A 40 7.09 3.40 4.79
N SER A 41 7.32 4.04 5.94
CA SER A 41 8.41 5.01 6.08
C SER A 41 9.79 4.39 5.91
N LEU A 42 9.95 3.09 6.14
CA LEU A 42 11.20 2.38 5.90
C LEU A 42 11.60 2.38 4.42
N LEU A 43 10.64 2.58 3.52
CA LEU A 43 10.92 2.66 2.07
C LEU A 43 11.85 3.82 1.71
N ALA A 44 11.92 4.85 2.55
CA ALA A 44 12.86 5.96 2.34
C ALA A 44 14.31 5.49 2.32
N ASN A 45 14.64 4.48 3.13
CA ASN A 45 15.99 3.92 3.24
C ASN A 45 16.13 2.56 2.53
N PHE A 46 15.04 1.82 2.39
CA PHE A 46 15.03 0.47 1.82
C PHE A 46 13.93 0.34 0.76
N PRO A 47 14.04 1.06 -0.38
CA PRO A 47 12.97 1.08 -1.38
C PRO A 47 12.72 -0.28 -2.04
N LEU A 48 13.69 -1.18 -2.02
CA LEU A 48 13.58 -2.51 -2.62
C LEU A 48 13.19 -3.60 -1.62
N MET A 49 12.78 -3.24 -0.40
CA MET A 49 12.45 -4.24 0.62
C MET A 49 11.16 -5.02 0.31
N GLY A 50 10.26 -4.46 -0.50
CA GLY A 50 9.07 -5.16 -0.95
C GLY A 50 9.35 -6.06 -2.15
N ASP A 51 8.54 -7.10 -2.31
CA ASP A 51 8.62 -8.02 -3.45
C ASP A 51 7.82 -7.48 -4.64
N ASN A 52 8.07 -8.04 -5.82
CA ASN A 52 7.21 -7.78 -6.98
C ASN A 52 5.81 -8.33 -6.74
N VAL A 53 4.79 -7.65 -7.27
CA VAL A 53 3.41 -8.11 -7.15
C VAL A 53 3.16 -9.23 -8.16
N PRO A 54 2.74 -10.43 -7.72
CA PRO A 54 2.45 -11.52 -8.67
C PRO A 54 1.23 -11.20 -9.55
N ALA A 55 1.29 -11.63 -10.80
CA ALA A 55 0.18 -11.45 -11.75
C ALA A 55 -1.13 -12.04 -11.26
N ARG A 56 -1.08 -13.15 -10.51
CA ARG A 56 -2.26 -13.82 -9.95
C ARG A 56 -3.03 -12.96 -8.95
N CYS A 57 -2.43 -11.89 -8.44
CA CYS A 57 -3.10 -10.98 -7.50
C CYS A 57 -4.07 -10.04 -8.20
N PHE A 58 -4.08 -10.01 -9.52
CA PHE A 58 -4.92 -9.12 -10.32
C PHE A 58 -6.04 -9.88 -11.00
N THR A 59 -7.20 -9.21 -11.14
CA THR A 59 -8.25 -9.69 -12.04
C THR A 59 -7.78 -9.55 -13.49
N GLN A 60 -7.05 -8.48 -13.78
CA GLN A 60 -6.46 -8.19 -15.08
C GLN A 60 -5.13 -7.47 -14.87
N PRO A 61 -3.99 -8.17 -14.94
CA PRO A 61 -2.69 -7.56 -14.68
C PRO A 61 -2.37 -6.43 -15.66
N PRO A 62 -1.70 -5.36 -15.20
CA PRO A 62 -1.19 -4.34 -16.11
C PRO A 62 -0.03 -4.88 -16.96
N ASP A 63 0.18 -4.28 -18.14
CA ASP A 63 1.27 -4.68 -19.03
C ASP A 63 2.65 -4.41 -18.43
N ASP A 64 2.75 -3.36 -17.58
CA ASP A 64 3.96 -2.95 -16.90
C ASP A 64 4.00 -3.42 -15.44
N LEU A 65 3.59 -4.67 -15.21
CA LEU A 65 3.48 -5.27 -13.88
C LEU A 65 4.80 -5.16 -13.08
N GLU A 66 5.93 -5.22 -13.74
CA GLU A 66 7.26 -5.16 -13.12
C GLU A 66 7.54 -3.84 -12.38
N ARG A 67 6.80 -2.77 -12.67
CA ARG A 67 6.94 -1.50 -11.94
C ARG A 67 6.39 -1.57 -10.52
N LEU A 68 5.54 -2.55 -10.22
CA LEU A 68 4.82 -2.64 -8.95
C LEU A 68 5.52 -3.55 -7.95
N ARG A 69 5.60 -3.07 -6.73
CA ARG A 69 6.13 -3.80 -5.58
C ARG A 69 5.10 -3.80 -4.46
N GLN A 70 5.26 -4.71 -3.51
CA GLN A 70 4.32 -4.84 -2.39
C GLN A 70 5.03 -5.04 -1.06
N LEU A 71 4.43 -4.47 -0.01
CA LEU A 71 4.74 -4.81 1.38
C LEU A 71 3.56 -5.58 1.93
N ILE A 72 3.83 -6.74 2.53
CA ILE A 72 2.79 -7.51 3.21
C ILE A 72 2.86 -7.20 4.70
N ILE A 73 1.81 -6.57 5.20
CA ILE A 73 1.61 -6.26 6.62
C ILE A 73 0.31 -6.94 7.01
N SER A 74 0.37 -8.27 7.15
CA SER A 74 -0.80 -9.13 7.26
C SER A 74 -1.84 -8.60 8.24
N PRO A 75 -3.12 -8.49 7.87
CA PRO A 75 -3.75 -9.06 6.67
C PRO A 75 -3.77 -8.11 5.45
N TYR A 76 -2.96 -7.06 5.45
CA TYR A 76 -2.97 -6.02 4.41
C TYR A 76 -1.79 -6.13 3.46
N ARG A 77 -2.00 -5.62 2.25
CA ARG A 77 -0.99 -5.48 1.21
C ARG A 77 -0.91 -4.01 0.83
N VAL A 78 0.28 -3.44 0.89
CA VAL A 78 0.57 -2.07 0.42
C VAL A 78 1.30 -2.19 -0.91
N VAL A 79 0.76 -1.56 -1.95
CA VAL A 79 1.36 -1.56 -3.29
C VAL A 79 2.01 -0.22 -3.55
N TYR A 80 3.25 -0.25 -4.04
CA TYR A 80 4.00 0.96 -4.35
C TYR A 80 4.82 0.78 -5.62
N GLU A 81 5.35 1.88 -6.15
CA GLU A 81 6.26 1.91 -7.28
C GLU A 81 7.42 2.85 -6.99
N ILE A 82 8.53 2.67 -7.71
CA ILE A 82 9.68 3.56 -7.62
C ILE A 82 9.80 4.29 -8.95
N VAL A 83 9.79 5.63 -8.91
CA VAL A 83 9.94 6.49 -10.08
C VAL A 83 11.04 7.49 -9.77
N GLY A 84 12.21 7.32 -10.40
CA GLY A 84 13.39 8.13 -10.08
C GLY A 84 13.79 7.95 -8.62
N GLU A 85 13.84 9.04 -7.87
CA GLU A 85 14.17 9.03 -6.43
C GLU A 85 12.91 9.14 -5.54
N GLN A 86 11.75 8.84 -6.11
CA GLN A 86 10.48 8.88 -5.40
C GLN A 86 9.89 7.48 -5.28
N CYS A 87 9.48 7.14 -4.07
CA CYS A 87 8.69 5.96 -3.79
C CYS A 87 7.22 6.40 -3.72
N ARG A 88 6.39 5.89 -4.60
CA ARG A 88 4.98 6.27 -4.71
C ARG A 88 4.10 5.16 -4.17
N VAL A 89 3.47 5.40 -3.03
CA VAL A 89 2.55 4.43 -2.41
C VAL A 89 1.17 4.60 -3.04
N LEU A 90 0.68 3.54 -3.68
CA LEU A 90 -0.47 3.60 -4.58
C LEU A 90 -1.77 3.08 -3.96
N ALA A 91 -1.69 2.03 -3.15
CA ALA A 91 -2.88 1.38 -2.64
C ALA A 91 -2.59 0.56 -1.39
N ILE A 92 -3.61 0.36 -0.57
CA ILE A 92 -3.63 -0.61 0.52
C ILE A 92 -4.94 -1.38 0.46
N VAL A 93 -4.84 -2.71 0.42
CA VAL A 93 -6.00 -3.61 0.37
C VAL A 93 -5.72 -4.83 1.25
N ARG A 94 -6.75 -5.61 1.54
CA ARG A 94 -6.55 -6.90 2.19
C ARG A 94 -5.84 -7.86 1.24
N CYS A 95 -4.99 -8.73 1.77
CA CYS A 95 -4.31 -9.75 0.97
C CYS A 95 -5.29 -10.69 0.27
N SER A 96 -6.50 -10.86 0.83
CA SER A 96 -7.56 -11.69 0.23
C SER A 96 -8.28 -11.02 -0.95
N SER A 97 -8.09 -9.70 -1.13
CA SER A 97 -8.74 -8.94 -2.20
C SER A 97 -7.89 -8.97 -3.47
N MET A 98 -8.57 -9.06 -4.62
CA MET A 98 -7.91 -8.92 -5.91
C MET A 98 -7.58 -7.45 -6.17
N LEU A 99 -6.46 -7.22 -6.83
CA LEU A 99 -6.05 -5.88 -7.23
C LEU A 99 -6.71 -5.48 -8.56
N VAL A 100 -7.07 -4.21 -8.66
CA VAL A 100 -7.65 -3.61 -9.86
C VAL A 100 -6.63 -2.64 -10.43
N ARG A 101 -6.12 -2.92 -11.64
CA ARG A 101 -5.02 -2.15 -12.23
C ARG A 101 -5.27 -0.65 -12.35
N ASN A 102 -6.52 -0.25 -12.57
CA ASN A 102 -6.87 1.17 -12.72
C ASN A 102 -6.78 1.95 -11.40
N GLU A 103 -6.74 1.26 -10.27
CA GLU A 103 -6.57 1.88 -8.95
C GLU A 103 -5.10 2.03 -8.56
N LEU A 104 -4.18 1.54 -9.38
CA LEU A 104 -2.73 1.54 -9.11
C LEU A 104 -1.99 2.57 -9.95
N LEU A 105 -2.62 3.73 -10.16
CA LEU A 105 -2.04 4.85 -10.90
C LEU A 105 -1.77 5.99 -9.93
N TRP A 106 -0.68 6.69 -10.19
CA TRP A 106 -0.34 7.88 -9.40
C TRP A 106 -1.34 9.01 -9.70
N ASP A 107 -1.91 9.60 -8.66
CA ASP A 107 -3.01 10.58 -8.78
C ASP A 107 -2.72 11.96 -8.15
N LYS A 108 -1.46 12.25 -7.91
CA LYS A 108 -1.02 13.58 -7.42
C LYS A 108 -0.30 14.39 -8.47
#